data_3aa4faf503acc77bf9d9f90370584657
#
_entry.id   3aa4faf503acc77bf9d9f90370584657
#
_cell.length_a   1.000
_cell.length_b   1.000
_cell.length_c   1.000
_cell.angle_alpha   90.00
_cell.angle_beta   90.00
_cell.angle_gamma   90.00
#
_symmetry.space_group_name_H-M   'P 1'
#
loop_
_entity.id
_entity.type
_entity.pdbx_description
1 polymer ?
#
loop_
_entity_poly.entity_id
_entity_poly.type
_entity_poly.pdbx_seq_one_letter_code
_entity_poly.pdbx_strand_id
1 'polypeptide(L)'
;DLDTSRGLGDVYKRQDPVTGIGNWQARKIAFGLGLKGKQVNSCCKFIISLYELFMKLDCSIVEINPLVVTSEDDIIALDAKINFDSSALFRHANIEELRDLDEEEPLESQATKAGLNYIKLDGEIGCMVNGAGLAMSTMDIIKLHGGEPANFLDVGGGASAEQVAEGFRIILSDPEVKACLLYTSPSPRDVSR
;
A
#
# COMPACT_ATOMS: atom_id res chain seq x y z
N ASP A 1 -28.51 -4.65 -5.96
CA ASP A 1 -27.79 -4.75 -4.66
C ASP A 1 -27.40 -6.20 -4.45
N LEU A 2 -26.24 -6.58 -4.94
CA LEU A 2 -25.60 -7.81 -4.55
C LEU A 2 -25.13 -7.61 -3.10
N ASP A 3 -25.58 -8.49 -2.19
CA ASP A 3 -25.12 -8.53 -0.81
C ASP A 3 -23.61 -8.75 -0.80
N THR A 4 -22.87 -7.65 -0.79
CA THR A 4 -21.39 -7.63 -0.81
C THR A 4 -20.79 -8.13 0.51
N SER A 5 -21.61 -8.34 1.55
CA SER A 5 -21.16 -8.82 2.86
C SER A 5 -20.79 -10.31 2.90
N ARG A 6 -21.23 -11.10 1.93
CA ARG A 6 -20.86 -12.51 1.74
C ARG A 6 -19.97 -12.76 0.53
N GLY A 7 -19.44 -11.68 -0.03
CA GLY A 7 -18.71 -11.70 -1.26
C GLY A 7 -17.37 -12.42 -1.19
N LEU A 8 -16.65 -12.23 -2.22
CA LEU A 8 -15.33 -12.72 -2.60
C LEU A 8 -14.31 -12.91 -1.46
N GLY A 9 -14.40 -12.15 -0.37
CA GLY A 9 -13.49 -12.26 0.77
C GLY A 9 -13.44 -13.66 1.42
N ASP A 10 -14.54 -14.40 1.44
CA ASP A 10 -14.55 -15.77 1.99
C ASP A 10 -13.92 -16.81 1.04
N VAL A 11 -13.89 -16.54 -0.25
CA VAL A 11 -13.22 -17.40 -1.25
C VAL A 11 -11.71 -17.23 -1.15
N TYR A 12 -11.21 -16.01 -0.95
CA TYR A 12 -9.78 -15.73 -0.79
C TYR A 12 -9.22 -16.30 0.52
N LYS A 13 -9.96 -16.30 1.61
CA LYS A 13 -9.55 -16.91 2.89
C LYS A 13 -9.29 -18.43 2.81
N ARG A 14 -9.72 -19.08 1.74
CA ARG A 14 -9.57 -20.54 1.53
C ARG A 14 -8.58 -20.87 0.42
N GLN A 15 -7.83 -19.91 -0.03
CA GLN A 15 -6.78 -20.14 -1.02
C GLN A 15 -5.65 -20.94 -0.38
N ASP A 16 -5.20 -22.00 -1.05
CA ASP A 16 -4.02 -22.74 -0.66
C ASP A 16 -2.77 -21.95 -1.10
N PRO A 17 -1.92 -21.47 -0.16
CA PRO A 17 -0.75 -20.67 -0.51
C PRO A 17 0.30 -21.46 -1.30
N VAL A 18 0.26 -22.80 -1.28
CA VAL A 18 1.22 -23.66 -1.98
C VAL A 18 0.76 -23.93 -3.42
N THR A 19 -0.51 -24.26 -3.60
CA THR A 19 -1.06 -24.63 -4.92
C THR A 19 -1.63 -23.45 -5.70
N GLY A 20 -1.82 -22.32 -5.05
CA GLY A 20 -2.42 -21.13 -5.65
C GLY A 20 -3.90 -21.30 -6.00
N ILE A 21 -4.36 -20.58 -7.04
CA ILE A 21 -5.74 -20.64 -7.50
C ILE A 21 -5.87 -21.65 -8.66
N GLY A 22 -6.68 -22.67 -8.44
CA GLY A 22 -6.99 -23.67 -9.47
C GLY A 22 -8.28 -23.37 -10.25
N ASN A 23 -8.47 -24.05 -11.38
CA ASN A 23 -9.67 -23.90 -12.22
C ASN A 23 -10.99 -24.11 -11.46
N TRP A 24 -11.02 -24.98 -10.47
CA TRP A 24 -12.22 -25.26 -9.69
C TRP A 24 -12.61 -24.07 -8.78
N GLN A 25 -11.62 -23.37 -8.22
CA GLN A 25 -11.83 -22.17 -7.40
C GLN A 25 -12.29 -21.01 -8.29
N ALA A 26 -11.65 -20.81 -9.44
CA ALA A 26 -12.05 -19.80 -10.42
C ALA A 26 -13.51 -20.04 -10.90
N ARG A 27 -13.91 -21.29 -11.15
CA ARG A 27 -15.30 -21.62 -11.49
C ARG A 27 -16.27 -21.34 -10.34
N LYS A 28 -15.88 -21.64 -9.12
CA LYS A 28 -16.72 -21.34 -7.96
C LYS A 28 -16.97 -19.84 -7.82
N ILE A 29 -15.95 -19.01 -8.08
CA ILE A 29 -16.07 -17.55 -8.12
C ILE A 29 -17.01 -17.13 -9.25
N ALA A 30 -16.81 -17.63 -10.47
CA ALA A 30 -17.63 -17.29 -11.62
C ALA A 30 -19.12 -17.61 -11.39
N PHE A 31 -19.42 -18.76 -10.80
CA PHE A 31 -20.81 -19.11 -10.45
C PHE A 31 -21.34 -18.24 -9.28
N GLY A 32 -20.49 -17.87 -8.32
CA GLY A 32 -20.85 -16.95 -7.25
C GLY A 32 -21.21 -15.55 -7.76
N LEU A 33 -20.60 -15.11 -8.87
CA LEU A 33 -20.93 -13.88 -9.57
C LEU A 33 -22.20 -14.00 -10.45
N GLY A 34 -22.84 -15.15 -10.47
CA GLY A 34 -24.05 -15.40 -11.28
C GLY A 34 -23.81 -15.62 -12.77
N LEU A 35 -22.54 -15.80 -13.19
CA LEU A 35 -22.19 -16.00 -14.59
C LEU A 35 -22.63 -17.36 -15.11
N LYS A 36 -22.91 -17.46 -16.43
CA LYS A 36 -23.44 -18.66 -17.06
C LYS A 36 -22.75 -18.97 -18.40
N GLY A 37 -22.80 -20.22 -18.80
CA GLY A 37 -22.36 -20.64 -20.14
C GLY A 37 -20.91 -20.25 -20.46
N LYS A 38 -20.72 -19.53 -21.55
CA LYS A 38 -19.41 -19.06 -22.06
C LYS A 38 -18.73 -18.10 -21.10
N GLN A 39 -19.51 -17.25 -20.40
CA GLN A 39 -19.01 -16.27 -19.44
C GLN A 39 -18.18 -16.91 -18.31
N VAL A 40 -18.57 -18.10 -17.84
CA VAL A 40 -17.85 -18.83 -16.79
C VAL A 40 -16.43 -19.16 -17.24
N ASN A 41 -16.23 -19.62 -18.46
CA ASN A 41 -14.90 -19.96 -18.97
C ASN A 41 -14.04 -18.72 -19.17
N SER A 42 -14.61 -17.62 -19.67
CA SER A 42 -13.94 -16.33 -19.83
C SER A 42 -13.51 -15.77 -18.45
N CYS A 43 -14.41 -15.82 -17.47
CA CYS A 43 -14.12 -15.39 -16.10
C CYS A 43 -13.03 -16.26 -15.44
N CYS A 44 -13.05 -17.57 -15.65
CA CYS A 44 -12.01 -18.46 -15.11
C CYS A 44 -10.62 -18.10 -15.66
N LYS A 45 -10.51 -17.87 -16.97
CA LYS A 45 -9.25 -17.43 -17.58
C LYS A 45 -8.78 -16.09 -16.99
N PHE A 46 -9.71 -15.13 -16.88
CA PHE A 46 -9.43 -13.82 -16.30
C PHE A 46 -8.89 -13.93 -14.87
N ILE A 47 -9.56 -14.68 -14.00
CA ILE A 47 -9.14 -14.85 -12.59
C ILE A 47 -7.77 -15.50 -12.48
N ILE A 48 -7.49 -16.53 -13.30
CA ILE A 48 -6.19 -17.22 -13.29
C ILE A 48 -5.09 -16.27 -13.75
N SER A 49 -5.30 -15.54 -14.84
CA SER A 49 -4.33 -14.56 -15.34
C SER A 49 -4.10 -13.42 -14.35
N LEU A 50 -5.16 -12.97 -13.64
CA LEU A 50 -5.05 -11.94 -12.61
C LEU A 50 -4.20 -12.44 -11.43
N TYR A 51 -4.40 -13.68 -11.02
CA TYR A 51 -3.59 -14.31 -9.98
C TYR A 51 -2.12 -14.46 -10.39
N GLU A 52 -1.87 -14.90 -11.62
CA GLU A 52 -0.51 -15.00 -12.15
C GLU A 52 0.18 -13.63 -12.18
N LEU A 53 -0.53 -12.58 -12.59
CA LEU A 53 -0.04 -11.21 -12.55
C LEU A 53 0.30 -10.79 -11.13
N PHE A 54 -0.62 -11.02 -10.17
CA PHE A 54 -0.44 -10.69 -8.75
C PHE A 54 0.84 -11.31 -8.20
N MET A 55 1.04 -12.60 -8.44
CA MET A 55 2.21 -13.34 -7.94
C MET A 55 3.50 -12.95 -8.67
N LYS A 56 3.43 -12.77 -10.00
CA LYS A 56 4.61 -12.51 -10.83
C LYS A 56 5.19 -11.11 -10.63
N LEU A 57 4.31 -10.13 -10.35
CA LEU A 57 4.70 -8.73 -10.18
C LEU A 57 4.79 -8.29 -8.72
N ASP A 58 4.71 -9.22 -7.77
CA ASP A 58 4.71 -8.94 -6.33
C ASP A 58 3.69 -7.85 -5.96
N CYS A 59 2.46 -8.01 -6.42
CA CYS A 59 1.40 -7.10 -6.06
C CYS A 59 1.00 -7.29 -4.59
N SER A 60 0.74 -6.20 -3.88
CA SER A 60 0.18 -6.22 -2.53
C SER A 60 -1.35 -6.19 -2.56
N ILE A 61 -1.92 -5.48 -3.54
CA ILE A 61 -3.37 -5.41 -3.77
C ILE A 61 -3.63 -5.40 -5.27
N VAL A 62 -4.65 -6.16 -5.69
CA VAL A 62 -5.27 -6.04 -7.00
C VAL A 62 -6.79 -6.03 -6.82
N GLU A 63 -7.42 -4.94 -7.22
CA GLU A 63 -8.87 -4.75 -7.18
C GLU A 63 -9.37 -4.46 -8.59
N ILE A 64 -10.42 -5.16 -8.99
CA ILE A 64 -11.11 -4.96 -10.27
C ILE A 64 -12.53 -4.50 -9.96
N ASN A 65 -12.81 -3.24 -10.25
CA ASN A 65 -14.11 -2.66 -9.97
C ASN A 65 -14.40 -1.47 -10.91
N PRO A 66 -15.38 -1.60 -11.84
CA PRO A 66 -16.20 -2.81 -12.05
C PRO A 66 -15.59 -3.85 -12.99
N LEU A 67 -15.97 -5.11 -12.75
CA LEU A 67 -15.83 -6.18 -13.72
C LEU A 67 -17.14 -6.27 -14.50
N VAL A 68 -17.09 -6.16 -15.81
CA VAL A 68 -18.29 -6.11 -16.66
C VAL A 68 -18.39 -7.29 -17.63
N VAL A 69 -19.62 -7.68 -17.94
CA VAL A 69 -19.92 -8.63 -18.99
C VAL A 69 -20.45 -7.87 -20.19
N THR A 70 -19.84 -8.06 -21.34
CA THR A 70 -20.28 -7.43 -22.59
C THR A 70 -21.50 -8.13 -23.19
N SER A 71 -22.11 -7.50 -24.21
CA SER A 71 -23.18 -8.12 -25.01
C SER A 71 -22.75 -9.39 -25.77
N GLU A 72 -21.43 -9.59 -25.91
CA GLU A 72 -20.83 -10.74 -26.60
C GLU A 72 -20.39 -11.85 -25.62
N ASP A 73 -20.79 -11.73 -24.35
CA ASP A 73 -20.42 -12.63 -23.25
C ASP A 73 -18.92 -12.62 -22.89
N ASP A 74 -18.22 -11.55 -23.21
CA ASP A 74 -16.83 -11.38 -22.79
C ASP A 74 -16.74 -10.68 -21.43
N ILE A 75 -15.70 -11.01 -20.67
CA ILE A 75 -15.42 -10.42 -19.36
C ILE A 75 -14.32 -9.37 -19.53
N ILE A 76 -14.61 -8.14 -19.10
CA ILE A 76 -13.70 -6.99 -19.20
C ILE A 76 -13.54 -6.32 -17.83
N ALA A 77 -12.29 -6.07 -17.43
CA ALA A 77 -11.98 -5.14 -16.37
C ALA A 77 -12.15 -3.72 -16.93
N LEU A 78 -13.11 -2.96 -16.42
CA LEU A 78 -13.32 -1.59 -16.83
C LEU A 78 -12.34 -0.65 -16.11
N ASP A 79 -12.08 -0.95 -14.84
CA ASP A 79 -11.09 -0.27 -14.03
C ASP A 79 -10.33 -1.28 -13.16
N ALA A 80 -9.07 -0.97 -12.86
CA ALA A 80 -8.19 -1.82 -12.05
C ALA A 80 -7.32 -0.95 -11.15
N LYS A 81 -7.33 -1.27 -9.85
CA LYS A 81 -6.39 -0.72 -8.88
C LYS A 81 -5.35 -1.78 -8.54
N ILE A 82 -4.09 -1.49 -8.84
CA ILE A 82 -2.98 -2.41 -8.61
C ILE A 82 -1.92 -1.71 -7.79
N ASN A 83 -1.60 -2.27 -6.62
CA ASN A 83 -0.49 -1.81 -5.79
C ASN A 83 0.60 -2.88 -5.81
N PHE A 84 1.83 -2.46 -6.02
CA PHE A 84 3.01 -3.30 -5.99
C PHE A 84 3.69 -3.23 -4.62
N ASP A 85 4.34 -4.32 -4.21
CA ASP A 85 5.18 -4.30 -3.02
C ASP A 85 6.43 -3.45 -3.30
N SER A 86 6.54 -2.33 -2.61
CA SER A 86 7.68 -1.42 -2.76
C SER A 86 9.01 -2.09 -2.42
N SER A 87 9.01 -3.07 -1.51
CA SER A 87 10.19 -3.86 -1.16
C SER A 87 10.64 -4.81 -2.27
N ALA A 88 9.80 -5.06 -3.27
CA ALA A 88 10.09 -5.93 -4.40
C ALA A 88 10.42 -5.18 -5.71
N LEU A 89 10.21 -3.86 -5.77
CA LEU A 89 10.39 -3.05 -6.98
C LEU A 89 11.80 -3.16 -7.58
N PHE A 90 12.83 -3.38 -6.75
CA PHE A 90 14.21 -3.56 -7.22
C PHE A 90 14.39 -4.68 -8.25
N ARG A 91 13.46 -5.64 -8.31
CA ARG A 91 13.45 -6.74 -9.29
C ARG A 91 12.46 -6.54 -10.44
N HIS A 92 11.73 -5.41 -10.43
CA HIS A 92 10.70 -5.06 -11.41
C HIS A 92 10.94 -3.67 -12.01
N ALA A 93 12.12 -3.46 -12.61
CA ALA A 93 12.50 -2.18 -13.19
C ALA A 93 11.48 -1.64 -14.20
N ASN A 94 10.82 -2.52 -14.96
CA ASN A 94 9.77 -2.14 -15.89
C ASN A 94 8.50 -1.61 -15.21
N ILE A 95 8.24 -1.96 -13.96
CA ILE A 95 7.13 -1.41 -13.17
C ILE A 95 7.55 -0.06 -12.58
N GLU A 96 8.79 0.05 -12.11
CA GLU A 96 9.34 1.31 -11.58
C GLU A 96 9.36 2.41 -12.65
N GLU A 97 9.63 2.06 -13.92
CA GLU A 97 9.58 2.98 -15.06
C GLU A 97 8.16 3.55 -15.35
N LEU A 98 7.09 2.87 -14.90
CA LEU A 98 5.72 3.34 -15.05
C LEU A 98 5.31 4.35 -13.97
N ARG A 99 6.20 4.62 -13.00
CA ARG A 99 5.93 5.55 -11.92
C ARG A 99 5.79 6.96 -12.47
N ASP A 100 4.65 7.59 -12.22
CA ASP A 100 4.38 8.98 -12.57
C ASP A 100 4.65 9.87 -11.34
N LEU A 101 5.79 10.56 -11.37
CA LEU A 101 6.20 11.43 -10.28
C LEU A 101 5.36 12.72 -10.18
N ASP A 102 4.65 13.08 -11.24
CA ASP A 102 3.81 14.29 -11.26
C ASP A 102 2.46 14.07 -10.55
N GLU A 103 2.04 12.80 -10.40
CA GLU A 103 0.83 12.41 -9.67
C GLU A 103 1.10 12.10 -8.18
N GLU A 104 2.37 12.03 -7.77
CA GLU A 104 2.73 11.75 -6.38
C GLU A 104 2.66 13.01 -5.52
N GLU A 105 2.41 12.80 -4.21
CA GLU A 105 2.53 13.88 -3.23
C GLU A 105 3.98 14.41 -3.24
N PRO A 106 4.20 15.72 -3.50
CA PRO A 106 5.55 16.26 -3.69
C PRO A 106 6.50 15.99 -2.52
N LEU A 107 5.99 16.03 -1.28
CA LEU A 107 6.79 15.78 -0.08
C LEU A 107 7.18 14.31 0.06
N GLU A 108 6.31 13.38 -0.34
CA GLU A 108 6.61 11.94 -0.34
C GLU A 108 7.66 11.61 -1.42
N SER A 109 7.53 12.21 -2.60
CA SER A 109 8.50 12.05 -3.68
C SER A 109 9.88 12.61 -3.30
N GLN A 110 9.94 13.78 -2.61
CA GLN A 110 11.18 14.35 -2.10
C GLN A 110 11.81 13.45 -1.03
N ALA A 111 11.03 12.91 -0.10
CA ALA A 111 11.49 12.01 0.93
C ALA A 111 12.07 10.71 0.35
N THR A 112 11.40 10.14 -0.64
CA THR A 112 11.88 8.94 -1.34
C THR A 112 13.25 9.16 -1.97
N LYS A 113 13.49 10.32 -2.61
CA LYS A 113 14.80 10.69 -3.17
C LYS A 113 15.91 10.81 -2.12
N ALA A 114 15.53 11.17 -0.89
CA ALA A 114 16.44 11.24 0.26
C ALA A 114 16.62 9.90 0.98
N GLY A 115 15.93 8.84 0.53
CA GLY A 115 15.94 7.52 1.18
C GLY A 115 15.21 7.51 2.51
N LEU A 116 14.18 8.36 2.67
CA LEU A 116 13.34 8.47 3.86
C LEU A 116 11.98 7.84 3.60
N ASN A 117 11.40 7.23 4.62
CA ASN A 117 10.04 6.70 4.58
C ASN A 117 9.09 7.74 5.18
N TYR A 118 8.44 8.52 4.32
CA TYR A 118 7.53 9.61 4.66
C TYR A 118 6.15 9.38 4.07
N ILE A 119 5.11 9.64 4.87
CA ILE A 119 3.71 9.67 4.43
C ILE A 119 3.10 10.95 4.98
N LYS A 120 2.49 11.76 4.11
CA LYS A 120 1.75 12.96 4.53
C LYS A 120 0.42 12.59 5.16
N LEU A 121 0.04 13.31 6.22
CA LEU A 121 -1.23 13.22 6.92
C LEU A 121 -1.82 14.62 7.12
N ASP A 122 -3.11 14.69 7.47
CA ASP A 122 -3.86 15.96 7.59
C ASP A 122 -3.79 16.55 9.02
N GLY A 123 -2.60 16.66 9.59
CA GLY A 123 -2.43 17.13 10.95
C GLY A 123 -1.54 18.37 11.07
N GLU A 124 -1.33 18.80 12.31
CA GLU A 124 -0.52 20.01 12.63
C GLU A 124 0.77 19.70 13.40
N ILE A 125 0.96 18.45 13.83
CA ILE A 125 2.14 18.03 14.61
C ILE A 125 2.98 17.09 13.76
N GLY A 126 4.11 17.60 13.27
CA GLY A 126 5.10 16.81 12.55
C GLY A 126 5.80 15.82 13.49
N CYS A 127 6.10 14.62 12.97
CA CYS A 127 6.79 13.57 13.70
C CYS A 127 8.03 13.14 12.93
N MET A 128 9.16 13.01 13.64
CA MET A 128 10.36 12.35 13.12
C MET A 128 10.90 11.37 14.16
N VAL A 129 11.02 10.12 13.77
CA VAL A 129 11.46 9.04 14.66
C VAL A 129 12.39 8.07 13.93
N ASN A 130 13.13 7.26 14.68
CA ASN A 130 13.93 6.17 14.14
C ASN A 130 13.26 4.82 14.44
N GLY A 131 12.48 4.35 13.49
CA GLY A 131 11.80 3.06 13.54
C GLY A 131 10.28 3.17 13.40
N ALA A 132 9.73 2.37 12.50
CA ALA A 132 8.31 2.41 12.14
C ALA A 132 7.37 2.16 13.34
N GLY A 133 7.74 1.25 14.25
CA GLY A 133 6.96 0.98 15.46
C GLY A 133 6.91 2.19 16.40
N LEU A 134 8.03 2.92 16.51
CA LEU A 134 8.10 4.16 17.29
C LEU A 134 7.30 5.28 16.62
N ALA A 135 7.30 5.36 15.29
CA ALA A 135 6.48 6.30 14.54
C ALA A 135 4.99 6.09 14.82
N MET A 136 4.52 4.86 14.73
CA MET A 136 3.12 4.51 15.03
C MET A 136 2.73 4.87 16.45
N SER A 137 3.55 4.48 17.43
CA SER A 137 3.30 4.80 18.85
C SER A 137 3.32 6.31 19.13
N THR A 138 4.18 7.07 18.46
CA THR A 138 4.24 8.53 18.57
C THR A 138 2.97 9.18 18.03
N MET A 139 2.48 8.74 16.89
CA MET A 139 1.22 9.23 16.33
C MET A 139 0.02 8.90 17.23
N ASP A 140 -0.01 7.70 17.81
CA ASP A 140 -1.06 7.30 18.76
C ASP A 140 -1.06 8.19 20.01
N ILE A 141 0.13 8.53 20.55
CA ILE A 141 0.26 9.42 21.70
C ILE A 141 -0.20 10.85 21.34
N ILE A 142 0.14 11.36 20.17
CA ILE A 142 -0.35 12.67 19.71
C ILE A 142 -1.88 12.67 19.69
N LYS A 143 -2.49 11.65 19.10
CA LYS A 143 -3.96 11.53 19.07
C LYS A 143 -4.58 11.39 20.45
N LEU A 144 -3.98 10.62 21.33
CA LEU A 144 -4.44 10.45 22.70
C LEU A 144 -4.49 11.78 23.48
N HIS A 145 -3.59 12.70 23.17
CA HIS A 145 -3.54 14.04 23.79
C HIS A 145 -4.33 15.10 22.99
N GLY A 146 -5.13 14.69 22.03
CA GLY A 146 -6.04 15.58 21.28
C GLY A 146 -5.36 16.36 20.15
N GLY A 147 -4.13 16.00 19.76
CA GLY A 147 -3.45 16.54 18.58
C GLY A 147 -3.68 15.66 17.35
N GLU A 148 -3.33 16.19 16.17
CA GLU A 148 -3.36 15.42 14.93
C GLU A 148 -1.96 15.35 14.30
N PRO A 149 -1.44 14.13 13.99
CA PRO A 149 -0.15 13.98 13.35
C PRO A 149 -0.20 14.46 11.90
N ALA A 150 0.79 15.28 11.50
CA ALA A 150 0.91 15.83 10.15
C ALA A 150 1.59 14.86 9.18
N ASN A 151 2.34 13.90 9.71
CA ASN A 151 3.06 12.94 8.89
C ASN A 151 3.46 11.69 9.68
N PHE A 152 3.73 10.62 8.93
CA PHE A 152 4.59 9.52 9.36
C PHE A 152 5.98 9.78 8.78
N LEU A 153 7.05 9.72 9.58
CA LEU A 153 8.42 9.75 9.10
C LEU A 153 9.33 8.86 9.95
N ASP A 154 9.83 7.81 9.32
CA ASP A 154 10.85 6.93 9.87
C ASP A 154 12.18 7.19 9.14
N VAL A 155 13.16 7.70 9.87
CA VAL A 155 14.52 7.93 9.32
C VAL A 155 15.41 6.69 9.39
N GLY A 156 14.93 5.59 10.00
CA GLY A 156 15.70 4.38 10.21
C GLY A 156 16.82 4.49 11.26
N GLY A 157 17.29 3.34 11.73
CA GLY A 157 18.30 3.27 12.80
C GLY A 157 19.72 3.68 12.40
N GLY A 158 19.99 3.85 11.10
CA GLY A 158 21.31 4.20 10.54
C GLY A 158 21.32 5.53 9.80
N ALA A 159 20.35 6.42 10.06
CA ALA A 159 20.22 7.68 9.34
C ALA A 159 21.46 8.57 9.50
N SER A 160 21.91 9.14 8.38
CA SER A 160 22.96 10.16 8.38
C SER A 160 22.44 11.52 8.86
N ALA A 161 23.33 12.42 9.25
CA ALA A 161 22.95 13.79 9.62
C ALA A 161 22.24 14.53 8.46
N GLU A 162 22.63 14.24 7.23
CA GLU A 162 22.04 14.80 6.01
C GLU A 162 20.60 14.31 5.83
N GLN A 163 20.34 13.03 6.05
CA GLN A 163 18.99 12.45 5.97
C GLN A 163 18.07 13.04 7.04
N VAL A 164 18.56 13.19 8.29
CA VAL A 164 17.81 13.83 9.38
C VAL A 164 17.50 15.29 9.05
N ALA A 165 18.48 16.04 8.52
CA ALA A 165 18.27 17.42 8.10
C ALA A 165 17.25 17.55 6.98
N GLU A 166 17.28 16.62 6.00
CA GLU A 166 16.29 16.62 4.92
C GLU A 166 14.90 16.26 5.42
N GLY A 167 14.78 15.29 6.33
CA GLY A 167 13.51 14.98 6.99
C GLY A 167 12.89 16.19 7.68
N PHE A 168 13.71 16.98 8.39
CA PHE A 168 13.23 18.24 8.98
C PHE A 168 12.79 19.27 7.94
N ARG A 169 13.54 19.42 6.84
CA ARG A 169 13.15 20.36 5.76
C ARG A 169 11.80 19.96 5.18
N ILE A 170 11.58 18.66 4.93
CA ILE A 170 10.33 18.16 4.41
C ILE A 170 9.17 18.46 5.36
N ILE A 171 9.30 18.13 6.65
CA ILE A 171 8.26 18.39 7.66
C ILE A 171 7.96 19.89 7.75
N LEU A 172 9.00 20.73 7.84
CA LEU A 172 8.84 22.18 8.03
C LEU A 172 8.42 22.91 6.74
N SER A 173 8.47 22.28 5.58
CA SER A 173 7.94 22.83 4.34
C SER A 173 6.42 22.72 4.23
N ASP A 174 5.78 21.88 5.05
CA ASP A 174 4.33 21.80 5.14
C ASP A 174 3.79 22.99 5.94
N PRO A 175 3.00 23.87 5.33
CA PRO A 175 2.49 25.09 5.99
C PRO A 175 1.50 24.79 7.13
N GLU A 176 0.94 23.60 7.20
CA GLU A 176 0.01 23.20 8.23
C GLU A 176 0.72 22.76 9.53
N VAL A 177 2.02 22.45 9.45
CA VAL A 177 2.80 22.01 10.59
C VAL A 177 3.12 23.17 11.54
N LYS A 178 2.61 23.09 12.77
CA LYS A 178 2.83 24.09 13.84
C LYS A 178 3.90 23.68 14.84
N ALA A 179 4.13 22.38 15.00
CA ALA A 179 5.13 21.81 15.89
C ALA A 179 5.72 20.54 15.31
N CYS A 180 6.95 20.21 15.69
CA CYS A 180 7.59 18.96 15.29
C CYS A 180 8.07 18.21 16.54
N LEU A 181 7.64 16.96 16.68
CA LEU A 181 8.07 16.04 17.72
C LEU A 181 9.17 15.13 17.18
N LEU A 182 10.38 15.32 17.76
CA LEU A 182 11.51 14.44 17.49
C LEU A 182 11.64 13.42 18.62
N TYR A 183 11.55 12.15 18.31
CA TYR A 183 11.69 11.09 19.27
C TYR A 183 12.60 9.98 18.73
N THR A 184 13.63 9.64 19.51
CA THR A 184 14.60 8.61 19.16
C THR A 184 14.61 7.50 20.21
N SER A 185 14.80 6.25 19.80
CA SER A 185 15.01 5.16 20.74
C SER A 185 16.27 5.40 21.55
N PRO A 186 16.24 5.21 22.89
CA PRO A 186 17.43 5.34 23.70
C PRO A 186 18.50 4.34 23.26
N SER A 187 19.71 4.83 23.03
CA SER A 187 20.87 3.98 22.76
C SER A 187 21.30 3.27 24.04
N PRO A 188 21.85 2.04 23.98
CA PRO A 188 22.49 1.41 25.14
C PRO A 188 23.56 2.28 25.80
N ARG A 189 24.15 3.25 25.09
CA ARG A 189 25.10 4.22 25.61
C ARG A 189 24.43 5.33 26.43
N ASP A 190 23.14 5.59 26.22
CA ASP A 190 22.40 6.64 26.92
C ASP A 190 21.90 6.15 28.30
N VAL A 191 21.83 4.84 28.50
CA VAL A 191 21.38 4.20 29.74
C VAL A 191 22.54 4.09 30.79
N SER A 192 23.76 4.34 30.36
CA SER A 192 24.99 4.19 31.21
C SER A 192 25.47 5.48 31.87
N ARG A 193 24.63 6.52 31.92
CA ARG A 193 24.93 7.79 32.61
C ARG A 193 24.04 8.03 33.80
#